data_7d3855edb7136f6bce947c2184d9d2a8
#
_entry.id   7d3855edb7136f6bce947c2184d9d2a8
#
_cell.length_a   1.000
_cell.length_b   1.000
_cell.length_c   1.000
_cell.angle_alpha   90.00
_cell.angle_beta   90.00
_cell.angle_gamma   90.00
#
_symmetry.space_group_name_H-M   'P 1'
#
loop_
_entity.id
_entity.type
_entity.pdbx_description
1 polymer ?
#
loop_
_entity_poly.entity_id
_entity_poly.type
_entity_poly.pdbx_seq_one_letter_code
_entity_poly.pdbx_strand_id
1 'polypeptide(L)'
;MSVREAIISEARAWIDTPYHHQAAVKGVGCDCLGLARGIWRAVYGFDPEQPPAYSRDWAETLRRETLAEAASRHMIPVALDAIEPGNLLLFALNAGAPAKHCAILVAPDRMVHAIESHPVAEVSLVPWWRSRLRFAFRFPEM
;
A
#
# COMPACT_ATOMS: atom_id res chain seq x y z
N MET A 1 -15.92 11.09 10.94
CA MET A 1 -14.57 10.53 10.75
C MET A 1 -13.99 11.07 9.45
N SER A 2 -12.77 11.60 9.50
CA SER A 2 -12.10 12.09 8.29
C SER A 2 -11.68 10.90 7.41
N VAL A 3 -11.35 11.19 6.14
CA VAL A 3 -10.83 10.16 5.24
C VAL A 3 -9.56 9.54 5.84
N ARG A 4 -8.66 10.38 6.36
CA ARG A 4 -7.44 9.90 7.02
C ARG A 4 -7.74 8.91 8.14
N GLU A 5 -8.66 9.26 9.03
CA GLU A 5 -9.04 8.38 10.14
C GLU A 5 -9.68 7.09 9.64
N ALA A 6 -10.50 7.16 8.61
CA ALA A 6 -11.13 5.99 8.02
C ALA A 6 -10.09 5.06 7.40
N ILE A 7 -9.09 5.60 6.68
CA ILE A 7 -8.01 4.82 6.09
C ILE A 7 -7.20 4.11 7.17
N ILE A 8 -6.81 4.82 8.23
CA ILE A 8 -6.03 4.25 9.32
C ILE A 8 -6.81 3.15 10.04
N SER A 9 -8.06 3.43 10.34
CA SER A 9 -8.93 2.47 11.01
C SER A 9 -9.12 1.20 10.18
N GLU A 10 -9.38 1.38 8.88
CA GLU A 10 -9.56 0.24 7.98
C GLU A 10 -8.26 -0.55 7.82
N ALA A 11 -7.12 0.12 7.67
CA ALA A 11 -5.84 -0.57 7.55
C ALA A 11 -5.59 -1.48 8.76
N ARG A 12 -5.87 -0.98 9.96
CA ARG A 12 -5.71 -1.76 11.18
C ARG A 12 -6.71 -2.92 11.28
N ALA A 13 -7.87 -2.78 10.67
CA ALA A 13 -8.87 -3.86 10.65
C ALA A 13 -8.44 -5.03 9.77
N TRP A 14 -7.46 -4.85 8.88
CA TRP A 14 -6.92 -5.92 8.04
C TRP A 14 -5.80 -6.72 8.71
N ILE A 15 -5.30 -6.30 9.87
CA ILE A 15 -4.25 -7.02 10.60
C ILE A 15 -4.69 -8.47 10.81
N ASP A 16 -3.73 -9.40 10.63
CA ASP A 16 -3.90 -10.86 10.69
C ASP A 16 -4.58 -11.48 9.46
N THR A 17 -4.95 -10.70 8.45
CA THR A 17 -5.37 -11.26 7.16
C THR A 17 -4.19 -12.02 6.55
N PRO A 18 -4.39 -13.31 6.17
CA PRO A 18 -3.30 -14.10 5.57
C PRO A 18 -2.79 -13.51 4.25
N TYR A 19 -1.51 -13.71 3.97
CA TYR A 19 -0.98 -13.34 2.66
C TYR A 19 -1.49 -14.29 1.58
N HIS A 20 -2.01 -13.73 0.49
CA HIS A 20 -2.44 -14.51 -0.66
C HIS A 20 -2.24 -13.67 -1.93
N HIS A 21 -1.39 -14.15 -2.84
CA HIS A 21 -1.07 -13.44 -4.08
C HIS A 21 -2.33 -13.10 -4.88
N GLN A 22 -2.43 -11.83 -5.29
CA GLN A 22 -3.54 -11.26 -6.06
C GLN A 22 -4.90 -11.20 -5.34
N ALA A 23 -4.97 -11.59 -4.07
CA ALA A 23 -6.22 -11.52 -3.32
C ALA A 23 -6.41 -10.17 -2.65
N ALA A 24 -7.68 -9.82 -2.38
CA ALA A 24 -8.06 -8.54 -1.76
C ALA A 24 -9.33 -8.71 -0.92
N VAL A 25 -9.34 -9.71 -0.01
CA VAL A 25 -10.50 -10.02 0.84
C VAL A 25 -10.08 -10.01 2.30
N LYS A 26 -10.62 -9.04 3.07
CA LYS A 26 -10.30 -8.89 4.50
C LYS A 26 -10.56 -10.19 5.26
N GLY A 27 -9.59 -10.60 6.07
CA GLY A 27 -9.68 -11.80 6.89
C GLY A 27 -9.47 -13.10 6.14
N VAL A 28 -9.50 -13.09 4.81
CA VAL A 28 -9.38 -14.30 3.99
C VAL A 28 -8.02 -14.35 3.29
N GLY A 29 -7.62 -13.27 2.64
CA GLY A 29 -6.33 -13.20 1.98
C GLY A 29 -6.12 -11.91 1.23
N CYS A 30 -4.87 -11.42 1.22
CA CYS A 30 -4.48 -10.28 0.40
C CYS A 30 -2.96 -10.26 0.19
N ASP A 31 -2.51 -9.65 -0.91
CA ASP A 31 -1.13 -9.20 -1.04
C ASP A 31 -1.08 -7.69 -0.77
N CYS A 32 0.07 -7.03 -0.97
CA CYS A 32 0.18 -5.61 -0.63
C CYS A 32 -0.73 -4.74 -1.49
N LEU A 33 -0.87 -5.04 -2.77
CA LEU A 33 -1.78 -4.30 -3.65
C LEU A 33 -3.23 -4.60 -3.28
N GLY A 34 -3.54 -5.85 -2.95
CA GLY A 34 -4.88 -6.25 -2.50
C GLY A 34 -5.28 -5.57 -1.22
N LEU A 35 -4.35 -5.38 -0.28
CA LEU A 35 -4.58 -4.62 0.94
C LEU A 35 -4.98 -3.18 0.60
N ALA A 36 -4.19 -2.50 -0.24
CA ALA A 36 -4.47 -1.12 -0.63
C ALA A 36 -5.83 -0.99 -1.34
N ARG A 37 -6.12 -1.90 -2.27
CA ARG A 37 -7.40 -1.91 -2.99
C ARG A 37 -8.57 -2.20 -2.08
N GLY A 38 -8.41 -3.14 -1.16
CA GLY A 38 -9.46 -3.49 -0.19
C GLY A 38 -9.77 -2.34 0.75
N ILE A 39 -8.76 -1.62 1.20
CA ILE A 39 -8.93 -0.43 2.03
C ILE A 39 -9.68 0.65 1.23
N TRP A 40 -9.27 0.90 -0.01
CA TRP A 40 -9.94 1.86 -0.87
C TRP A 40 -11.43 1.51 -1.03
N ARG A 41 -11.72 0.26 -1.37
CA ARG A 41 -13.09 -0.20 -1.57
C ARG A 41 -13.94 -0.03 -0.31
N ALA A 42 -13.37 -0.32 0.87
CA ALA A 42 -14.09 -0.17 2.13
C ALA A 42 -14.41 1.29 2.45
N VAL A 43 -13.49 2.20 2.13
CA VAL A 43 -13.67 3.63 2.46
C VAL A 43 -14.52 4.36 1.42
N TYR A 44 -14.31 4.08 0.13
CA TYR A 44 -14.96 4.82 -0.96
C TYR A 44 -16.16 4.09 -1.56
N GLY A 45 -16.31 2.79 -1.34
CA GLY A 45 -17.45 2.02 -1.82
C GLY A 45 -17.33 1.46 -3.22
N PHE A 46 -16.16 1.55 -3.87
CA PHE A 46 -15.92 1.00 -5.20
C PHE A 46 -14.44 0.70 -5.38
N ASP A 47 -14.09 -0.17 -6.34
CA ASP A 47 -12.69 -0.41 -6.70
C ASP A 47 -12.16 0.73 -7.56
N PRO A 48 -10.94 1.24 -7.30
CA PRO A 48 -10.39 2.33 -8.11
C PRO A 48 -10.06 1.87 -9.53
N GLU A 49 -9.47 0.70 -9.67
CA GLU A 49 -9.27 0.03 -10.96
C GLU A 49 -8.90 -1.43 -10.71
N GLN A 50 -9.28 -2.30 -11.65
CA GLN A 50 -8.93 -3.71 -11.60
C GLN A 50 -7.58 -3.91 -12.26
N PRO A 51 -6.55 -4.38 -11.55
CA PRO A 51 -5.29 -4.70 -12.19
C PRO A 51 -5.44 -5.97 -13.04
N PRO A 52 -4.71 -6.08 -14.15
CA PRO A 52 -4.64 -7.36 -14.85
C PRO A 52 -3.95 -8.40 -13.96
N ALA A 53 -4.06 -9.68 -14.29
CA ALA A 53 -3.30 -10.71 -13.61
C ALA A 53 -1.80 -10.37 -13.69
N TYR A 54 -1.08 -10.51 -12.58
CA TYR A 54 0.32 -10.14 -12.50
C TYR A 54 1.13 -11.22 -11.79
N SER A 55 2.41 -11.33 -12.16
CA SER A 55 3.37 -12.18 -11.46
C SER A 55 3.96 -11.42 -10.27
N ARG A 56 4.71 -12.13 -9.41
CA ARG A 56 5.36 -11.50 -8.26
C ARG A 56 6.43 -10.50 -8.63
N ASP A 57 6.97 -10.58 -9.86
CA ASP A 57 8.00 -9.67 -10.37
C ASP A 57 7.49 -8.73 -11.46
N TRP A 58 6.20 -8.52 -11.54
CA TRP A 58 5.55 -7.82 -12.66
C TRP A 58 6.11 -6.43 -12.97
N ALA A 59 6.37 -5.62 -11.94
CA ALA A 59 6.90 -4.26 -12.15
C ALA A 59 8.39 -4.30 -12.50
N GLU A 60 9.14 -5.20 -11.89
CA GLU A 60 10.58 -5.31 -12.12
C GLU A 60 10.89 -5.77 -13.54
N THR A 61 10.11 -6.72 -14.06
CA THR A 61 10.28 -7.25 -15.41
C THR A 61 10.13 -6.15 -16.46
N LEU A 62 9.14 -5.26 -16.29
CA LEU A 62 8.88 -4.18 -17.23
C LEU A 62 9.75 -2.95 -16.99
N ARG A 63 10.44 -2.88 -15.87
CA ARG A 63 11.25 -1.72 -15.46
C ARG A 63 10.45 -0.40 -15.49
N ARG A 64 9.15 -0.48 -15.19
CA ARG A 64 8.27 0.67 -15.14
C ARG A 64 7.76 0.86 -13.74
N GLU A 65 7.52 2.11 -13.35
CA GLU A 65 6.89 2.46 -12.08
C GLU A 65 5.37 2.23 -12.19
N THR A 66 4.98 0.98 -12.47
CA THR A 66 3.58 0.62 -12.76
C THR A 66 2.68 0.91 -11.57
N LEU A 67 3.13 0.59 -10.35
CA LEU A 67 2.35 0.84 -9.15
C LEU A 67 2.21 2.34 -8.88
N ALA A 68 3.31 3.10 -9.01
CA ALA A 68 3.27 4.55 -8.82
C ALA A 68 2.40 5.22 -9.88
N GLU A 69 2.45 4.76 -11.14
CA GLU A 69 1.59 5.27 -12.21
C GLU A 69 0.11 5.04 -11.87
N ALA A 70 -0.24 3.84 -11.40
CA ALA A 70 -1.61 3.53 -11.00
C ALA A 70 -2.06 4.40 -9.83
N ALA A 71 -1.21 4.53 -8.80
CA ALA A 71 -1.54 5.36 -7.65
C ALA A 71 -1.75 6.82 -8.05
N SER A 72 -0.91 7.34 -8.96
CA SER A 72 -1.01 8.75 -9.37
C SER A 72 -2.29 9.06 -10.15
N ARG A 73 -2.95 8.05 -10.72
CA ARG A 73 -4.24 8.25 -11.42
C ARG A 73 -5.38 8.50 -10.44
N HIS A 74 -5.25 8.07 -9.18
CA HIS A 74 -6.34 8.10 -8.20
C HIS A 74 -6.03 8.90 -6.95
N MET A 75 -4.76 9.22 -6.70
CA MET A 75 -4.30 9.79 -5.44
C MET A 75 -3.41 11.01 -5.67
N ILE A 76 -3.10 11.71 -4.59
CA ILE A 76 -2.35 12.97 -4.63
C ILE A 76 -0.93 12.71 -4.15
N PRO A 77 0.11 13.00 -4.96
CA PRO A 77 1.50 12.80 -4.54
C PRO A 77 1.87 13.61 -3.30
N VAL A 78 2.68 13.03 -2.43
CA VAL A 78 3.19 13.66 -1.21
C VAL A 78 4.72 13.57 -1.24
N ALA A 79 5.39 14.65 -0.88
CA ALA A 79 6.85 14.65 -0.78
C ALA A 79 7.29 13.68 0.31
N LEU A 80 8.44 13.01 0.11
CA LEU A 80 8.90 11.98 1.06
C LEU A 80 9.24 12.55 2.44
N ASP A 81 9.57 13.83 2.53
CA ASP A 81 9.82 14.50 3.81
C ASP A 81 8.55 15.06 4.47
N ALA A 82 7.38 14.83 3.84
CA ALA A 82 6.10 15.34 4.31
C ALA A 82 5.07 14.22 4.51
N ILE A 83 5.52 12.98 4.65
CA ILE A 83 4.60 11.85 4.87
C ILE A 83 3.92 11.97 6.22
N GLU A 84 2.65 11.56 6.26
CA GLU A 84 1.84 11.60 7.49
C GLU A 84 0.92 10.39 7.56
N PRO A 85 0.44 10.06 8.78
CA PRO A 85 -0.51 8.94 8.93
C PRO A 85 -1.69 9.07 7.97
N GLY A 86 -2.07 7.95 7.38
CA GLY A 86 -3.10 7.90 6.35
C GLY A 86 -2.55 7.86 4.94
N ASN A 87 -1.25 8.07 4.74
CA ASN A 87 -0.63 8.03 3.41
C ASN A 87 -0.37 6.60 2.97
N LEU A 88 -0.45 6.39 1.66
CA LEU A 88 0.04 5.17 1.00
C LEU A 88 1.52 5.37 0.70
N LEU A 89 2.35 4.41 1.13
CA LEU A 89 3.80 4.44 0.92
C LEU A 89 4.18 3.36 -0.09
N LEU A 90 5.06 3.70 -1.04
CA LEU A 90 5.55 2.76 -2.04
C LEU A 90 7.05 2.59 -1.88
N PHE A 91 7.50 1.33 -1.87
CA PHE A 91 8.89 0.96 -1.62
C PHE A 91 9.48 0.17 -2.78
N ALA A 92 10.75 0.44 -3.09
CA ALA A 92 11.54 -0.40 -3.99
C ALA A 92 12.38 -1.35 -3.12
N LEU A 93 12.14 -2.65 -3.20
CA LEU A 93 12.81 -3.62 -2.35
C LEU A 93 14.25 -3.87 -2.77
N ASN A 94 14.57 -3.65 -4.05
CA ASN A 94 15.91 -3.82 -4.59
C ASN A 94 16.39 -2.51 -5.21
N ALA A 95 17.69 -2.20 -5.06
CA ALA A 95 18.27 -1.00 -5.64
C ALA A 95 18.08 -1.01 -7.16
N GLY A 96 17.65 0.12 -7.72
CA GLY A 96 17.43 0.27 -9.16
C GLY A 96 16.16 -0.38 -9.69
N ALA A 97 15.41 -1.11 -8.86
CA ALA A 97 14.14 -1.72 -9.27
C ALA A 97 12.99 -0.74 -9.08
N PRO A 98 11.89 -0.90 -9.84
CA PRO A 98 10.67 -0.13 -9.59
C PRO A 98 10.08 -0.42 -8.23
N ALA A 99 9.31 0.54 -7.69
CA ALA A 99 8.56 0.33 -6.46
C ALA A 99 7.40 -0.62 -6.73
N LYS A 100 7.32 -1.73 -6.00
CA LYS A 100 6.23 -2.70 -6.12
C LYS A 100 5.66 -3.15 -4.78
N HIS A 101 6.21 -2.68 -3.68
CA HIS A 101 5.66 -2.95 -2.35
C HIS A 101 4.99 -1.69 -1.83
N CYS A 102 3.84 -1.84 -1.17
CA CYS A 102 3.13 -0.71 -0.60
C CYS A 102 2.68 -1.01 0.83
N ALA A 103 2.44 0.07 1.57
CA ALA A 103 2.00 0.02 2.97
C ALA A 103 1.16 1.26 3.27
N ILE A 104 0.40 1.21 4.36
CA ILE A 104 -0.33 2.38 4.87
C ILE A 104 0.37 2.86 6.14
N LEU A 105 0.78 4.13 6.14
CA LEU A 105 1.33 4.76 7.34
C LEU A 105 0.18 5.00 8.31
N VAL A 106 0.26 4.44 9.52
CA VAL A 106 -0.82 4.53 10.50
C VAL A 106 -0.44 5.36 11.74
N ALA A 107 0.83 5.65 11.90
CA ALA A 107 1.39 6.53 12.93
C ALA A 107 2.67 7.13 12.34
N PRO A 108 3.29 8.15 12.95
CA PRO A 108 4.46 8.79 12.36
C PRO A 108 5.60 7.83 12.00
N ASP A 109 5.73 6.72 12.72
CA ASP A 109 6.80 5.74 12.54
C ASP A 109 6.31 4.30 12.44
N ARG A 110 5.01 4.08 12.12
CA ARG A 110 4.43 2.74 12.03
C ARG A 110 3.57 2.61 10.79
N MET A 111 3.64 1.43 10.17
CA MET A 111 2.88 1.14 8.94
C MET A 111 2.22 -0.23 9.02
N VAL A 112 1.11 -0.39 8.30
CA VAL A 112 0.43 -1.67 8.09
C VAL A 112 0.73 -2.13 6.68
N HIS A 113 1.18 -3.38 6.53
CA HIS A 113 1.49 -3.94 5.22
C HIS A 113 1.33 -5.46 5.19
N ALA A 114 1.30 -6.00 3.95
CA ALA A 114 1.28 -7.43 3.69
C ALA A 114 2.55 -7.80 2.93
N ILE A 115 3.37 -8.68 3.49
CA ILE A 115 4.54 -9.23 2.80
C ILE A 115 4.39 -10.73 2.65
N GLU A 116 5.06 -11.28 1.63
CA GLU A 116 4.97 -12.70 1.31
C GLU A 116 5.30 -13.57 2.52
N SER A 117 4.50 -14.59 2.74
CA SER A 117 4.65 -15.57 3.84
C SER A 117 4.34 -15.04 5.23
N HIS A 118 3.75 -13.85 5.34
CA HIS A 118 3.37 -13.28 6.63
C HIS A 118 1.96 -12.70 6.55
N PRO A 119 1.17 -12.79 7.63
CA PRO A 119 -0.12 -12.09 7.66
C PRO A 119 0.10 -10.58 7.72
N VAL A 120 -0.94 -9.83 7.37
CA VAL A 120 -0.91 -8.37 7.50
C VAL A 120 -0.55 -8.00 8.94
N ALA A 121 0.39 -7.10 9.10
CA ALA A 121 0.89 -6.68 10.40
C ALA A 121 1.19 -5.19 10.44
N GLU A 122 1.11 -4.62 11.64
CA GLU A 122 1.59 -3.26 11.89
C GLU A 122 3.04 -3.37 12.37
N VAL A 123 3.95 -2.68 11.69
CA VAL A 123 5.39 -2.75 11.97
C VAL A 123 5.97 -1.35 12.07
N SER A 124 7.16 -1.24 12.70
CA SER A 124 7.87 0.03 12.76
C SER A 124 8.50 0.38 11.41
N LEU A 125 8.44 1.67 11.06
CA LEU A 125 9.07 2.19 9.85
C LEU A 125 10.56 2.45 10.14
N VAL A 126 11.30 1.34 10.29
CA VAL A 126 12.73 1.36 10.64
C VAL A 126 13.59 1.87 9.47
N PRO A 127 14.89 2.20 9.70
CA PRO A 127 15.75 2.71 8.62
C PRO A 127 15.82 1.82 7.39
N TRP A 128 15.75 0.51 7.55
CA TRP A 128 15.74 -0.42 6.41
C TRP A 128 14.59 -0.10 5.46
N TRP A 129 13.37 0.13 5.99
CA TRP A 129 12.21 0.51 5.18
C TRP A 129 12.34 1.94 4.67
N ARG A 130 12.76 2.90 5.53
CA ARG A 130 12.86 4.31 5.13
C ARG A 130 13.79 4.51 3.95
N SER A 131 14.90 3.77 3.89
CA SER A 131 15.86 3.85 2.79
C SER A 131 15.30 3.34 1.47
N ARG A 132 14.21 2.57 1.50
CA ARG A 132 13.57 1.98 0.33
C ARG A 132 12.31 2.71 -0.11
N LEU A 133 11.89 3.71 0.65
CA LEU A 133 10.73 4.53 0.30
C LEU A 133 11.02 5.34 -0.95
N ARG A 134 10.12 5.29 -1.94
CA ARG A 134 10.29 5.97 -3.23
C ARG A 134 9.16 6.92 -3.55
N PHE A 135 7.94 6.60 -3.14
CA PHE A 135 6.76 7.44 -3.40
C PHE A 135 5.83 7.41 -2.21
N ALA A 136 5.07 8.49 -2.05
CA ALA A 136 4.00 8.56 -1.08
C ALA A 136 2.82 9.29 -1.70
N PHE A 137 1.61 8.89 -1.30
CA PHE A 137 0.37 9.45 -1.83
C PHE A 137 -0.63 9.67 -0.71
N ARG A 138 -1.43 10.73 -0.87
CA ARG A 138 -2.56 11.00 0.00
C ARG A 138 -3.84 10.49 -0.67
N PHE A 139 -4.70 9.85 0.11
CA PHE A 139 -6.02 9.46 -0.37
C PHE A 139 -6.88 10.70 -0.54
N PRO A 140 -7.67 10.78 -1.64
CA PRO A 140 -8.47 11.99 -1.90
C PRO A 140 -9.60 12.16 -0.89
N GLU A 141 -9.96 13.41 -0.62
CA GLU A 141 -11.13 13.70 0.18
C GLU A 141 -12.41 13.28 -0.57
N MET A 142 -13.43 12.96 0.19
CA MET A 142 -14.73 12.61 -0.39
C MET A 142 -15.64 13.83 -0.49
#